data_29a5ed7206158ba7936c37ce12bd8eae
#
_entry.id   29a5ed7206158ba7936c37ce12bd8eae
#
_cell.length_a   1.000
_cell.length_b   1.000
_cell.length_c   1.000
_cell.angle_alpha   90.00
_cell.angle_beta   90.00
_cell.angle_gamma   90.00
#
_symmetry.space_group_name_H-M   'P 1'
#
loop_
_entity.id
_entity.type
_entity.pdbx_description
1 polymer ?
#
loop_
_entity_poly.entity_id
_entity_poly.type
_entity_poly.pdbx_seq_one_letter_code
_entity_poly.pdbx_strand_id
1 'polypeptide(L)'
;MRVISGAWRGRKLLAPKNDATRPTADRTRETLFSMLASRLGSFEELHVADLFAGSGALGIEALSRGAAHCVFGEQDREAIDALKKNLAALGAAPRADVRAGSVLALGPAPRTFDLLLFDAPYGTGAGSVALDKLNRLGWVGADSLISIESAEKEAVEVAGFAIDAIRKVGKAKLTLLRPA
;
A
#
# COMPACT_ATOMS: atom_id res chain seq x y z
N MET A 1 15.37 2.19 -6.54
CA MET A 1 13.96 1.80 -6.63
C MET A 1 13.31 2.55 -7.77
N ARG A 2 12.56 1.88 -8.62
CA ARG A 2 11.93 2.47 -9.81
C ARG A 2 10.47 2.08 -9.90
N VAL A 3 9.67 2.93 -10.54
CA VAL A 3 8.30 2.58 -10.92
C VAL A 3 8.34 1.48 -11.98
N ILE A 4 7.50 0.46 -11.80
CA ILE A 4 7.53 -0.75 -12.63
C ILE A 4 6.76 -0.55 -13.93
N SER A 5 5.56 0.01 -13.86
CA SER A 5 4.65 0.08 -15.00
C SER A 5 3.83 1.37 -14.98
N GLY A 6 3.17 1.68 -16.07
CA GLY A 6 2.26 2.82 -16.19
C GLY A 6 2.93 4.09 -16.69
N ALA A 7 2.28 5.21 -16.41
CA ALA A 7 2.70 6.53 -16.90
C ALA A 7 4.12 6.92 -16.49
N TRP A 8 4.58 6.46 -15.33
CA TRP A 8 5.89 6.81 -14.79
C TRP A 8 6.90 5.65 -14.82
N ARG A 9 6.64 4.65 -15.65
CA ARG A 9 7.52 3.48 -15.80
C ARG A 9 8.99 3.89 -15.91
N GLY A 10 9.83 3.27 -15.10
CA GLY A 10 11.28 3.48 -15.10
C GLY A 10 11.75 4.70 -14.30
N ARG A 11 10.84 5.55 -13.83
CA ARG A 11 11.21 6.72 -13.02
C ARG A 11 11.76 6.28 -11.68
N LYS A 12 12.86 6.90 -11.26
CA LYS A 12 13.47 6.63 -9.96
C LYS A 12 12.65 7.18 -8.82
N LEU A 13 12.61 6.43 -7.73
CA LEU A 13 12.03 6.85 -6.46
C LEU A 13 13.10 6.91 -5.39
N LEU A 14 13.02 7.95 -4.55
CA LEU A 14 13.86 8.05 -3.36
C LEU A 14 13.36 7.06 -2.32
N ALA A 15 14.29 6.41 -1.62
CA ALA A 15 14.00 5.61 -0.45
C ALA A 15 14.48 6.35 0.81
N PRO A 16 13.94 6.06 2.01
CA PRO A 16 14.50 6.58 3.24
C PRO A 16 15.97 6.15 3.37
N LYS A 17 16.79 6.99 4.01
CA LYS A 17 18.25 6.77 4.12
C LYS A 17 18.62 5.42 4.71
N ASN A 18 17.76 4.85 5.56
CA ASN A 18 17.99 3.57 6.24
C ASN A 18 17.43 2.37 5.47
N ASP A 19 16.74 2.60 4.35
CA ASP A 19 16.20 1.56 3.50
C ASP A 19 17.03 1.46 2.22
N ALA A 20 18.08 0.67 2.28
CA ALA A 20 18.81 0.34 1.07
C ALA A 20 17.86 -0.37 0.10
N THR A 21 17.80 0.11 -1.13
CA THR A 21 17.02 -0.55 -2.19
C THR A 21 17.47 -2.00 -2.31
N ARG A 22 16.58 -2.93 -1.98
CA ARG A 22 16.89 -4.34 -2.05
C ARG A 22 16.26 -4.93 -3.30
N PRO A 23 16.99 -5.73 -4.08
CA PRO A 23 16.39 -6.47 -5.20
C PRO A 23 15.17 -7.31 -4.76
N THR A 24 15.18 -7.79 -3.52
CA THR A 24 14.06 -8.55 -2.93
C THR A 24 12.82 -7.67 -2.78
N ALA A 25 12.97 -6.41 -2.34
CA ALA A 25 11.85 -5.48 -2.19
C ALA A 25 11.22 -5.16 -3.55
N ASP A 26 12.02 -4.96 -4.59
CA ASP A 26 11.53 -4.73 -5.94
C ASP A 26 10.76 -5.94 -6.47
N ARG A 27 11.26 -7.15 -6.22
CA ARG A 27 10.59 -8.40 -6.60
C ARG A 27 9.26 -8.56 -5.88
N THR A 28 9.21 -8.25 -4.59
CA THR A 28 7.99 -8.33 -3.79
C THR A 28 6.93 -7.38 -4.36
N ARG A 29 7.32 -6.15 -4.66
CA ARG A 29 6.40 -5.17 -5.25
C ARG A 29 5.91 -5.60 -6.62
N GLU A 30 6.79 -6.11 -7.47
CA GLU A 30 6.42 -6.63 -8.80
C GLU A 30 5.42 -7.78 -8.68
N THR A 31 5.67 -8.74 -7.78
CA THR A 31 4.79 -9.86 -7.52
C THR A 31 3.43 -9.38 -7.01
N LEU A 32 3.43 -8.45 -6.06
CA LEU A 32 2.19 -7.89 -5.51
C LEU A 32 1.34 -7.27 -6.62
N PHE A 33 1.92 -6.40 -7.44
CA PHE A 33 1.13 -5.72 -8.48
C PHE A 33 0.68 -6.66 -9.59
N SER A 34 1.41 -7.73 -9.85
CA SER A 34 0.94 -8.80 -10.74
C SER A 34 -0.31 -9.49 -10.18
N MET A 35 -0.31 -9.79 -8.87
CA MET A 35 -1.47 -10.37 -8.20
C MET A 35 -2.66 -9.41 -8.20
N LEU A 36 -2.42 -8.14 -7.89
CA LEU A 36 -3.46 -7.11 -7.86
C LEU A 36 -4.08 -6.90 -9.25
N ALA A 37 -3.25 -6.80 -10.28
CA ALA A 37 -3.72 -6.59 -11.65
C ALA A 37 -4.61 -7.75 -12.12
N SER A 38 -4.25 -8.97 -11.75
CA SER A 38 -5.05 -10.17 -12.06
C SER A 38 -6.45 -10.10 -11.48
N ARG A 39 -6.61 -9.49 -10.31
CA ARG A 39 -7.90 -9.41 -9.59
C ARG A 39 -8.70 -8.15 -9.93
N LEU A 40 -8.00 -7.04 -10.13
CA LEU A 40 -8.66 -5.76 -10.40
C LEU A 40 -8.99 -5.56 -11.88
N GLY A 41 -8.25 -6.23 -12.77
CA GLY A 41 -8.33 -6.02 -14.21
C GLY A 41 -7.70 -4.71 -14.65
N SER A 42 -8.02 -3.60 -14.00
CA SER A 42 -7.48 -2.27 -14.28
C SER A 42 -7.34 -1.48 -12.99
N PHE A 43 -6.35 -0.59 -12.94
CA PHE A 43 -6.19 0.37 -11.85
C PHE A 43 -6.88 1.72 -12.14
N GLU A 44 -7.41 1.89 -13.35
CA GLU A 44 -8.03 3.14 -13.78
C GLU A 44 -9.14 3.58 -12.82
N GLU A 45 -9.08 4.85 -12.41
CA GLU A 45 -10.07 5.50 -11.55
C GLU A 45 -10.18 4.95 -10.12
N LEU A 46 -9.30 4.04 -9.70
CA LEU A 46 -9.36 3.51 -8.34
C LEU A 46 -8.95 4.55 -7.29
N HIS A 47 -9.59 4.49 -6.14
CA HIS A 47 -9.20 5.20 -4.94
C HIS A 47 -8.41 4.26 -4.04
N VAL A 48 -7.18 4.63 -3.75
CA VAL A 48 -6.20 3.77 -3.09
C VAL A 48 -5.78 4.36 -1.76
N ALA A 49 -5.56 3.50 -0.77
CA ALA A 49 -4.95 3.87 0.50
C ALA A 49 -3.66 3.07 0.68
N ASP A 50 -2.54 3.76 0.80
CA ASP A 50 -1.22 3.18 1.04
C ASP A 50 -0.86 3.47 2.51
N LEU A 51 -0.99 2.46 3.33
CA LEU A 51 -0.92 2.58 4.77
C LEU A 51 0.37 1.93 5.26
N PHE A 52 1.10 2.64 6.12
CA PHE A 52 2.51 2.40 6.38
C PHE A 52 3.33 2.65 5.10
N ALA A 53 3.09 3.82 4.50
CA ALA A 53 3.47 4.09 3.10
C ALA A 53 4.98 4.15 2.84
N GLY A 54 5.78 4.44 3.86
CA GLY A 54 7.21 4.64 3.67
C GLY A 54 7.46 5.79 2.69
N SER A 55 8.27 5.55 1.69
CA SER A 55 8.53 6.52 0.61
C SER A 55 7.44 6.56 -0.46
N GLY A 56 6.37 5.76 -0.31
CA GLY A 56 5.21 5.79 -1.17
C GLY A 56 5.27 4.88 -2.38
N ALA A 57 6.20 3.94 -2.44
CA ALA A 57 6.41 3.11 -3.62
C ALA A 57 5.15 2.37 -4.09
N LEU A 58 4.35 1.85 -3.16
CA LEU A 58 3.14 1.09 -3.52
C LEU A 58 2.04 2.00 -4.05
N GLY A 59 1.71 3.07 -3.33
CA GLY A 59 0.68 4.01 -3.77
C GLY A 59 1.06 4.72 -5.07
N ILE A 60 2.33 5.08 -5.23
CA ILE A 60 2.84 5.70 -6.45
C ILE A 60 2.73 4.72 -7.62
N GLU A 61 3.02 3.45 -7.40
CA GLU A 61 2.83 2.42 -8.43
C GLU A 61 1.38 2.36 -8.89
N ALA A 62 0.43 2.37 -7.95
CA ALA A 62 -1.00 2.39 -8.28
C ALA A 62 -1.39 3.64 -9.06
N LEU A 63 -0.91 4.81 -8.66
CA LEU A 63 -1.14 6.06 -9.40
C LEU A 63 -0.55 6.01 -10.81
N SER A 64 0.65 5.46 -10.95
CA SER A 64 1.30 5.28 -12.25
C SER A 64 0.47 4.41 -13.19
N ARG A 65 -0.25 3.44 -12.65
CA ARG A 65 -1.09 2.52 -13.42
C ARG A 65 -2.49 3.04 -13.69
N GLY A 66 -2.83 4.24 -13.21
CA GLY A 66 -4.09 4.91 -13.54
C GLY A 66 -5.01 5.23 -12.37
N ALA A 67 -4.65 4.88 -11.14
CA ALA A 67 -5.49 5.19 -9.98
C ALA A 67 -5.80 6.69 -9.92
N ALA A 68 -7.02 7.04 -9.56
CA ALA A 68 -7.47 8.42 -9.53
C ALA A 68 -6.84 9.20 -8.38
N HIS A 69 -6.68 8.56 -7.24
CA HIS A 69 -6.22 9.22 -6.02
C HIS A 69 -5.62 8.20 -5.05
N CYS A 70 -4.64 8.64 -4.26
CA CYS A 70 -4.07 7.81 -3.20
C CYS A 70 -3.91 8.61 -1.91
N VAL A 71 -4.41 8.05 -0.81
CA VAL A 71 -4.11 8.52 0.54
C VAL A 71 -2.90 7.76 1.06
N PHE A 72 -1.88 8.48 1.52
CA PHE A 72 -0.66 7.88 2.08
C PHE A 72 -0.62 8.14 3.59
N GLY A 73 -0.61 7.10 4.40
CA GLY A 73 -0.46 7.19 5.84
C GLY A 73 0.95 6.77 6.26
N GLU A 74 1.68 7.66 6.89
CA GLU A 74 3.05 7.41 7.34
C GLU A 74 3.39 8.29 8.54
N GLN A 75 4.10 7.73 9.52
CA GLN A 75 4.50 8.49 10.73
C GLN A 75 5.98 8.88 10.75
N ASP A 76 6.84 8.16 10.03
CA ASP A 76 8.28 8.46 10.02
C ASP A 76 8.59 9.68 9.19
N ARG A 77 9.25 10.67 9.82
CA ARG A 77 9.53 11.96 9.18
C ARG A 77 10.40 11.83 7.94
N GLU A 78 11.45 11.01 7.99
CA GLU A 78 12.34 10.82 6.84
C GLU A 78 11.61 10.16 5.68
N ALA A 79 10.76 9.19 5.97
CA ALA A 79 9.94 8.54 4.96
C ALA A 79 8.95 9.53 4.33
N ILE A 80 8.30 10.35 5.14
CA ILE A 80 7.37 11.39 4.66
C ILE A 80 8.10 12.39 3.75
N ASP A 81 9.31 12.81 4.12
CA ASP A 81 10.09 13.73 3.29
C ASP A 81 10.41 13.10 1.93
N ALA A 82 10.83 11.83 1.91
CA ALA A 82 11.09 11.10 0.67
C ALA A 82 9.81 10.96 -0.15
N LEU A 83 8.69 10.61 0.47
CA LEU A 83 7.39 10.50 -0.16
C LEU A 83 6.99 11.81 -0.85
N LYS A 84 7.07 12.92 -0.13
CA LYS A 84 6.71 14.24 -0.69
C LYS A 84 7.60 14.63 -1.87
N LYS A 85 8.90 14.33 -1.79
CA LYS A 85 9.84 14.57 -2.90
C LYS A 85 9.50 13.70 -4.11
N ASN A 86 9.16 12.44 -3.88
CA ASN A 86 8.75 11.54 -4.96
C ASN A 86 7.48 12.04 -5.65
N LEU A 87 6.47 12.45 -4.88
CA LEU A 87 5.23 12.96 -5.44
C LEU A 87 5.46 14.25 -6.23
N ALA A 88 6.28 15.16 -5.73
CA ALA A 88 6.60 16.42 -6.40
C ALA A 88 7.35 16.16 -7.73
N ALA A 89 8.34 15.27 -7.71
CA ALA A 89 9.12 14.95 -8.90
C ALA A 89 8.27 14.35 -10.02
N LEU A 90 7.22 13.62 -9.68
CA LEU A 90 6.31 12.98 -10.63
C LEU A 90 5.13 13.87 -11.02
N GLY A 91 4.98 15.04 -10.38
CA GLY A 91 3.80 15.87 -10.58
C GLY A 91 2.52 15.22 -10.04
N ALA A 92 2.66 14.33 -9.05
CA ALA A 92 1.55 13.52 -8.54
C ALA A 92 0.83 14.16 -7.35
N ALA A 93 1.34 15.26 -6.80
CA ALA A 93 0.76 15.89 -5.61
C ALA A 93 -0.75 16.15 -5.69
N PRO A 94 -1.33 16.60 -6.82
CA PRO A 94 -2.78 16.80 -6.91
C PRO A 94 -3.61 15.54 -6.75
N ARG A 95 -3.00 14.35 -6.94
CA ARG A 95 -3.67 13.05 -6.83
C ARG A 95 -3.32 12.32 -5.54
N ALA A 96 -2.69 13.02 -4.60
CA ALA A 96 -2.20 12.41 -3.36
C ALA A 96 -2.64 13.21 -2.14
N ASP A 97 -2.93 12.50 -1.05
CA ASP A 97 -3.20 13.07 0.26
C ASP A 97 -2.25 12.40 1.26
N VAL A 98 -1.25 13.15 1.73
CA VAL A 98 -0.26 12.62 2.69
C VAL A 98 -0.73 12.94 4.10
N ARG A 99 -0.99 11.91 4.87
CA ARG A 99 -1.38 12.02 6.27
C ARG A 99 -0.22 11.60 7.17
N ALA A 100 0.44 12.59 7.72
CA ALA A 100 1.56 12.40 8.65
C ALA A 100 1.03 11.99 10.02
N GLY A 101 1.48 10.84 10.50
CA GLY A 101 1.07 10.33 11.81
C GLY A 101 0.84 8.83 11.77
N SER A 102 0.46 8.29 12.92
CA SER A 102 0.17 6.85 13.04
C SER A 102 -1.06 6.47 12.20
N VAL A 103 -0.96 5.37 11.49
CA VAL A 103 -2.10 4.78 10.78
C VAL A 103 -3.24 4.47 11.75
N LEU A 104 -2.91 4.08 12.99
CA LEU A 104 -3.91 3.79 14.02
C LEU A 104 -4.62 5.04 14.55
N ALA A 105 -4.11 6.23 14.24
CA ALA A 105 -4.71 7.50 14.63
C ALA A 105 -5.57 8.12 13.51
N LEU A 106 -5.67 7.47 12.35
CA LEU A 106 -6.55 7.93 11.28
C LEU A 106 -8.01 7.90 11.74
N GLY A 107 -8.75 8.93 11.36
CA GLY A 107 -10.17 9.06 11.68
C GLY A 107 -11.08 8.39 10.65
N PRO A 108 -12.40 8.69 10.74
CA PRO A 108 -13.37 8.18 9.77
C PRO A 108 -12.97 8.50 8.33
N ALA A 109 -13.24 7.57 7.42
CA ALA A 109 -12.90 7.74 6.03
C ALA A 109 -13.82 8.77 5.35
N PRO A 110 -13.28 9.60 4.43
CA PRO A 110 -14.12 10.46 3.60
C PRO A 110 -14.92 9.66 2.56
N ARG A 111 -14.49 8.45 2.28
CA ARG A 111 -15.09 7.53 1.33
C ARG A 111 -14.57 6.12 1.57
N THR A 112 -15.16 5.11 0.94
CA THR A 112 -14.57 3.78 0.87
C THR A 112 -13.46 3.76 -0.18
N PHE A 113 -12.45 2.93 0.04
CA PHE A 113 -11.31 2.77 -0.87
C PHE A 113 -11.43 1.45 -1.63
N ASP A 114 -11.04 1.47 -2.90
CA ASP A 114 -11.08 0.28 -3.76
C ASP A 114 -9.94 -0.68 -3.48
N LEU A 115 -8.77 -0.13 -3.12
CA LEU A 115 -7.57 -0.88 -2.83
C LEU A 115 -6.90 -0.29 -1.59
N LEU A 116 -6.66 -1.14 -0.58
CA LEU A 116 -5.94 -0.77 0.64
C LEU A 116 -4.69 -1.63 0.75
N LEU A 117 -3.55 -0.96 0.88
CA LEU A 117 -2.22 -1.59 0.92
C LEU A 117 -1.62 -1.38 2.31
N PHE A 118 -1.25 -2.45 2.97
CA PHE A 118 -0.65 -2.43 4.32
C PHE A 118 0.73 -3.06 4.27
N ASP A 119 1.76 -2.26 4.44
CA ASP A 119 3.15 -2.70 4.50
C ASP A 119 3.75 -2.34 5.86
N ALA A 120 3.17 -2.91 6.92
CA ALA A 120 3.57 -2.64 8.30
C ALA A 120 4.88 -3.35 8.65
N PRO A 121 5.57 -2.89 9.72
CA PRO A 121 6.76 -3.61 10.22
C PRO A 121 6.45 -5.07 10.54
N TYR A 122 7.37 -5.96 10.17
CA TYR A 122 7.21 -7.39 10.38
C TYR A 122 7.20 -7.75 11.87
N GLY A 123 6.44 -8.79 12.21
CA GLY A 123 6.38 -9.34 13.56
C GLY A 123 5.51 -8.56 14.54
N THR A 124 4.88 -7.47 14.10
CA THR A 124 4.09 -6.60 14.98
C THR A 124 2.59 -6.85 14.93
N GLY A 125 2.10 -7.51 13.87
CA GLY A 125 0.66 -7.65 13.62
C GLY A 125 -0.05 -6.33 13.31
N ALA A 126 0.71 -5.24 13.10
CA ALA A 126 0.15 -3.91 12.94
C ALA A 126 -0.75 -3.79 11.71
N GLY A 127 -0.47 -4.52 10.63
CA GLY A 127 -1.31 -4.52 9.44
C GLY A 127 -2.72 -5.03 9.72
N SER A 128 -2.83 -6.16 10.43
CA SER A 128 -4.12 -6.74 10.81
C SER A 128 -4.90 -5.84 11.77
N VAL A 129 -4.22 -5.27 12.76
CA VAL A 129 -4.83 -4.35 13.72
C VAL A 129 -5.33 -3.10 13.02
N ALA A 130 -4.53 -2.54 12.10
CA ALA A 130 -4.93 -1.35 11.34
C ALA A 130 -6.14 -1.64 10.44
N LEU A 131 -6.15 -2.76 9.74
CA LEU A 131 -7.28 -3.13 8.88
C LEU A 131 -8.57 -3.24 9.69
N ASP A 132 -8.54 -3.90 10.83
CA ASP A 132 -9.70 -4.05 11.70
C ASP A 132 -10.24 -2.66 12.13
N LYS A 133 -9.35 -1.77 12.56
CA LYS A 133 -9.75 -0.42 12.96
C LYS A 133 -10.31 0.40 11.82
N LEU A 134 -9.64 0.41 10.67
CA LEU A 134 -10.06 1.20 9.52
C LEU A 134 -11.36 0.67 8.91
N ASN A 135 -11.60 -0.63 9.00
CA ASN A 135 -12.88 -1.21 8.60
C ASN A 135 -14.03 -0.62 9.42
N ARG A 136 -13.85 -0.47 10.72
CA ARG A 136 -14.86 0.14 11.60
C ARG A 136 -15.08 1.62 11.30
N LEU A 137 -14.06 2.30 10.74
CA LEU A 137 -14.09 3.72 10.42
C LEU A 137 -14.55 4.02 8.98
N GLY A 138 -15.02 3.01 8.25
CA GLY A 138 -15.61 3.18 6.93
C GLY A 138 -14.63 3.25 5.76
N TRP A 139 -13.38 2.83 5.96
CA TRP A 139 -12.38 2.81 4.90
C TRP A 139 -12.58 1.69 3.88
N VAL A 140 -13.24 0.61 4.28
CA VAL A 140 -13.42 -0.60 3.47
C VAL A 140 -14.86 -0.69 2.98
N GLY A 141 -15.02 -0.88 1.67
CA GLY A 141 -16.31 -1.11 1.02
C GLY A 141 -16.47 -2.58 0.64
N ALA A 142 -17.67 -2.95 0.18
CA ALA A 142 -18.01 -4.33 -0.16
C ALA A 142 -17.08 -4.95 -1.22
N ASP A 143 -16.58 -4.13 -2.16
CA ASP A 143 -15.74 -4.58 -3.27
C ASP A 143 -14.25 -4.27 -3.07
N SER A 144 -13.86 -3.82 -1.89
CA SER A 144 -12.46 -3.51 -1.61
C SER A 144 -11.56 -4.74 -1.71
N LEU A 145 -10.37 -4.53 -2.28
CA LEU A 145 -9.29 -5.51 -2.24
C LEU A 145 -8.23 -4.99 -1.26
N ILE A 146 -7.79 -5.86 -0.38
CA ILE A 146 -6.82 -5.51 0.66
C ILE A 146 -5.56 -6.36 0.48
N SER A 147 -4.39 -5.75 0.63
CA SER A 147 -3.11 -6.46 0.68
C SER A 147 -2.42 -6.18 2.01
N ILE A 148 -2.00 -7.23 2.69
CA ILE A 148 -1.14 -7.13 3.87
C ILE A 148 0.16 -7.86 3.58
N GLU A 149 1.27 -7.13 3.64
CA GLU A 149 2.60 -7.74 3.63
C GLU A 149 3.02 -8.03 5.06
N SER A 150 3.52 -9.24 5.30
CA SER A 150 3.97 -9.68 6.62
C SER A 150 5.22 -10.55 6.47
N ALA A 151 5.84 -10.90 7.61
CA ALA A 151 6.84 -11.95 7.62
C ALA A 151 6.19 -13.30 7.24
N GLU A 152 6.98 -14.19 6.68
CA GLU A 152 6.49 -15.47 6.17
C GLU A 152 5.67 -16.26 7.18
N LYS A 153 6.08 -16.28 8.45
CA LYS A 153 5.45 -17.07 9.50
C LYS A 153 4.39 -16.32 10.30
N GLU A 154 4.18 -15.04 10.00
CA GLU A 154 3.17 -14.22 10.67
C GLU A 154 1.78 -14.65 10.21
N ALA A 155 0.89 -14.92 11.15
CA ALA A 155 -0.51 -15.18 10.83
C ALA A 155 -1.20 -13.88 10.47
N VAL A 156 -1.95 -13.89 9.36
CA VAL A 156 -2.80 -12.76 8.95
C VAL A 156 -4.24 -13.24 9.01
N GLU A 157 -4.97 -12.79 10.01
CA GLU A 157 -6.36 -13.14 10.21
C GLU A 157 -7.10 -11.93 10.78
N VAL A 158 -8.12 -11.47 10.08
CA VAL A 158 -8.89 -10.29 10.47
C VAL A 158 -10.37 -10.63 10.39
N ALA A 159 -11.10 -10.39 11.48
CA ALA A 159 -12.52 -10.65 11.54
C ALA A 159 -13.28 -9.87 10.46
N GLY A 160 -14.19 -10.53 9.77
CA GLY A 160 -14.96 -9.93 8.68
C GLY A 160 -14.31 -9.99 7.32
N PHE A 161 -13.13 -10.61 7.21
CA PHE A 161 -12.41 -10.74 5.95
C PHE A 161 -12.10 -12.20 5.62
N ALA A 162 -12.16 -12.52 4.34
CA ALA A 162 -11.74 -13.81 3.81
C ALA A 162 -10.41 -13.64 3.06
N ILE A 163 -9.55 -14.63 3.18
CA ILE A 163 -8.28 -14.67 2.43
C ILE A 163 -8.60 -15.06 0.99
N ASP A 164 -8.22 -14.19 0.05
CA ASP A 164 -8.38 -14.42 -1.38
C ASP A 164 -7.15 -15.13 -1.97
N ALA A 165 -5.95 -14.76 -1.54
CA ALA A 165 -4.72 -15.37 -2.01
C ALA A 165 -3.57 -15.13 -1.03
N ILE A 166 -2.61 -16.05 -1.04
CA ILE A 166 -1.36 -15.92 -0.30
C ILE A 166 -0.21 -16.22 -1.26
N ARG A 167 0.83 -15.39 -1.24
CA ARG A 167 2.06 -15.62 -2.01
C ARG A 167 3.26 -15.32 -1.15
N LYS A 168 4.20 -16.25 -1.09
CA LYS A 168 5.48 -16.04 -0.40
C LYS A 168 6.52 -15.55 -1.41
N VAL A 169 7.26 -14.50 -1.05
CA VAL A 169 8.33 -13.93 -1.85
C VAL A 169 9.53 -13.69 -0.93
N GLY A 170 10.54 -14.54 -1.03
CA GLY A 170 11.67 -14.49 -0.08
C GLY A 170 11.18 -14.70 1.35
N LYS A 171 11.48 -13.74 2.22
CA LYS A 171 11.04 -13.76 3.63
C LYS A 171 9.68 -13.07 3.84
N ALA A 172 9.13 -12.50 2.79
CA ALA A 172 7.84 -11.81 2.83
C ALA A 172 6.70 -12.75 2.50
N LYS A 173 5.54 -12.44 3.05
CA LYS A 173 4.27 -13.07 2.68
C LYS A 173 3.29 -11.98 2.28
N LEU A 174 2.71 -12.14 1.11
CA LEU A 174 1.65 -11.26 0.60
C LEU A 174 0.31 -11.97 0.81
N THR A 175 -0.57 -11.35 1.58
CA THR A 175 -1.91 -11.87 1.81
C THR A 175 -2.93 -10.90 1.22
N LEU A 176 -3.71 -11.37 0.26
CA LEU A 176 -4.83 -10.60 -0.30
C LEU A 176 -6.11 -11.02 0.39
N LEU A 177 -6.90 -10.03 0.80
CA LEU A 177 -8.15 -10.24 1.52
C LEU A 177 -9.29 -9.48 0.84
N ARG A 178 -10.49 -9.98 1.05
CA ARG A 178 -11.73 -9.30 0.69
C ARG A 178 -12.70 -9.37 1.86
N PRO A 179 -13.64 -8.42 1.96
CA PRO A 179 -14.74 -8.55 2.92
C PRO A 179 -15.49 -9.88 2.73
N ALA A 180 -15.72 -10.55 3.83
CA ALA A 180 -16.39 -11.85 3.82
C ALA A 180 -17.91 -11.72 3.61
#